data_bcdae7b405eb3c6154a50549da34b490
#
_entry.id   bcdae7b405eb3c6154a50549da34b490
#
_cell.length_a   1.000
_cell.length_b   1.000
_cell.length_c   1.000
_cell.angle_alpha   90.00
_cell.angle_beta   90.00
_cell.angle_gamma   90.00
#
_symmetry.space_group_name_H-M   'P 1'
#
loop_
_entity.id
_entity.type
_entity.pdbx_description
1 polymer ?
#
loop_
_entity_poly.entity_id
_entity_poly.type
_entity_poly.pdbx_seq_one_letter_code
_entity_poly.pdbx_strand_id
1 'polypeptide(L)'
;MRIVLMLVIIAHHLVVNSGLIDAIAPGAFDAKTLFVVLFGMWGKAAINAFVMITGYFMCTSQLTRRKMLKLLGTFYFWEITCDLLFIFAGRMSINECVMGLLYPITSINKGFTASFLFMYLLIPLMNGMIEALDKCTMKRLLVLLAFVFVVVGTFVPSSAVFSEVGWYVFLYILAAYIRLYPPEWGASYSRTAIAFVCGIVASVFSIVILLLLGARLGWPVTRAYYLMIDSNKLMAFIAGVTCFLFFLNVNVKSSRGINLVASSTFGVLLIHSGSNAVRRLIWGDLLNVVNAWGSMDLMQLALYCCFAVGLVFIVCSCMELIRQVLFRRLSPA
;
A
#
# COMPACT_ATOMS: atom_id res chain seq x y z
N MET A 1 -6.63 -11.67 2.67
CA MET A 1 -5.45 -10.81 2.50
C MET A 1 -5.78 -9.44 1.90
N ARG A 2 -6.19 -9.28 0.62
CA ARG A 2 -6.39 -7.97 -0.04
C ARG A 2 -7.26 -7.00 0.77
N ILE A 3 -8.34 -7.46 1.38
CA ILE A 3 -9.24 -6.63 2.21
C ILE A 3 -8.48 -6.07 3.42
N VAL A 4 -7.76 -6.92 4.16
CA VAL A 4 -6.98 -6.50 5.33
C VAL A 4 -5.91 -5.48 4.94
N LEU A 5 -5.16 -5.75 3.86
CA LEU A 5 -4.15 -4.82 3.36
C LEU A 5 -4.75 -3.46 2.98
N MET A 6 -5.94 -3.44 2.38
CA MET A 6 -6.60 -2.19 2.00
C MET A 6 -7.08 -1.41 3.22
N LEU A 7 -7.65 -2.06 4.23
CA LEU A 7 -8.01 -1.41 5.50
C LEU A 7 -6.79 -0.75 6.16
N VAL A 8 -5.67 -1.45 6.16
CA VAL A 8 -4.40 -0.94 6.71
C VAL A 8 -3.84 0.23 5.88
N ILE A 9 -4.00 0.21 4.54
CA ILE A 9 -3.62 1.34 3.67
C ILE A 9 -4.51 2.55 3.96
N ILE A 10 -5.82 2.36 4.14
CA ILE A 10 -6.74 3.46 4.50
C ILE A 10 -6.36 4.04 5.86
N ALA A 11 -6.03 3.21 6.86
CA ALA A 11 -5.55 3.65 8.17
C ALA A 11 -4.27 4.49 8.06
N HIS A 12 -3.33 4.07 7.23
CA HIS A 12 -2.14 4.86 6.92
C HIS A 12 -2.48 6.22 6.29
N HIS A 13 -3.38 6.25 5.33
CA HIS A 13 -3.79 7.49 4.67
C HIS A 13 -4.57 8.42 5.62
N LEU A 14 -5.37 7.86 6.54
CA LEU A 14 -6.01 8.65 7.59
C LEU A 14 -4.98 9.39 8.45
N VAL A 15 -3.85 8.77 8.78
CA VAL A 15 -2.83 9.40 9.62
C VAL A 15 -1.91 10.33 8.83
N VAL A 16 -1.44 9.87 7.65
CA VAL A 16 -0.37 10.55 6.91
C VAL A 16 -0.91 11.58 5.91
N ASN A 17 -2.05 11.30 5.27
CA ASN A 17 -2.60 12.18 4.22
C ASN A 17 -3.63 13.20 4.74
N SER A 18 -4.02 13.12 6.02
CA SER A 18 -4.96 14.07 6.63
C SER A 18 -4.31 15.31 7.22
N GLY A 19 -2.98 15.32 7.33
CA GLY A 19 -2.23 16.30 8.12
C GLY A 19 -2.20 15.99 9.62
N LEU A 20 -2.78 14.86 10.07
CA LEU A 20 -2.82 14.49 11.48
C LEU A 20 -1.42 14.34 12.08
N ILE A 21 -0.53 13.63 11.37
CA ILE A 21 0.84 13.41 11.86
C ILE A 21 1.63 14.72 11.99
N ASP A 22 1.36 15.69 11.12
CA ASP A 22 2.01 16.99 11.11
C ASP A 22 1.42 17.95 12.16
N ALA A 23 0.21 17.68 12.64
CA ALA A 23 -0.44 18.43 13.73
C ALA A 23 0.08 18.03 15.12
N ILE A 24 0.84 16.93 15.23
CA ILE A 24 1.42 16.48 16.49
C ILE A 24 2.69 17.27 16.77
N ALA A 25 2.80 17.83 17.98
CA ALA A 25 3.97 18.64 18.35
C ALA A 25 5.27 17.83 18.28
N PRO A 26 6.38 18.44 17.83
CA PRO A 26 7.70 17.80 17.87
C PRO A 26 8.05 17.34 19.29
N GLY A 27 8.63 16.15 19.41
CA GLY A 27 8.97 15.55 20.70
C GLY A 27 7.80 15.04 21.53
N ALA A 28 6.57 15.06 21.01
CA ALA A 28 5.41 14.50 21.72
C ALA A 28 5.58 12.99 21.93
N PHE A 29 5.36 12.54 23.17
CA PHE A 29 5.37 11.14 23.57
C PHE A 29 4.33 10.91 24.68
N ASP A 30 3.12 10.63 24.26
CA ASP A 30 2.00 10.27 25.11
C ASP A 30 1.21 9.11 24.48
N ALA A 31 0.25 8.54 25.20
CA ALA A 31 -0.51 7.39 24.76
C ALA A 31 -1.29 7.66 23.45
N LYS A 32 -1.77 8.89 23.26
CA LYS A 32 -2.53 9.31 22.09
C LYS A 32 -1.62 9.42 20.86
N THR A 33 -0.44 10.03 20.99
CA THR A 33 0.60 10.09 19.96
C THR A 33 1.05 8.68 19.57
N LEU A 34 1.34 7.83 20.58
CA LEU A 34 1.75 6.44 20.34
C LEU A 34 0.69 5.67 19.57
N PHE A 35 -0.59 5.80 19.95
CA PHE A 35 -1.71 5.16 19.23
C PHE A 35 -1.73 5.59 17.76
N VAL A 36 -1.72 6.89 17.46
CA VAL A 36 -1.80 7.42 16.08
C VAL A 36 -0.64 6.92 15.23
N VAL A 37 0.58 6.97 15.78
CA VAL A 37 1.77 6.54 15.04
C VAL A 37 1.73 5.03 14.75
N LEU A 38 1.35 4.22 15.72
CA LEU A 38 1.22 2.76 15.53
C LEU A 38 0.05 2.39 14.61
N PHE A 39 -1.04 3.15 14.64
CA PHE A 39 -2.20 2.95 13.76
C PHE A 39 -1.84 3.22 12.29
N GLY A 40 -1.05 4.27 12.02
CA GLY A 40 -0.69 4.70 10.68
C GLY A 40 0.56 4.05 10.06
N MET A 41 1.38 3.31 10.81
CA MET A 41 2.71 2.85 10.34
C MET A 41 2.71 1.80 9.23
N TRP A 42 1.63 1.08 9.01
CA TRP A 42 1.61 -0.17 8.24
C TRP A 42 1.44 -0.02 6.73
N GLY A 43 1.17 1.18 6.22
CA GLY A 43 0.79 1.38 4.81
C GLY A 43 1.83 0.87 3.82
N LYS A 44 3.11 1.14 4.05
CA LYS A 44 4.20 0.72 3.15
C LYS A 44 4.44 -0.80 3.19
N ALA A 45 4.30 -1.42 4.35
CA ALA A 45 4.33 -2.88 4.47
C ALA A 45 3.15 -3.54 3.72
N ALA A 46 1.96 -2.95 3.80
CA ALA A 46 0.78 -3.42 3.08
C ALA A 46 0.94 -3.30 1.56
N ILE A 47 1.55 -2.21 1.07
CA ILE A 47 1.92 -2.04 -0.36
C ILE A 47 2.84 -3.17 -0.82
N ASN A 48 3.88 -3.50 -0.04
CA ASN A 48 4.80 -4.60 -0.37
C ASN A 48 4.05 -5.92 -0.55
N ALA A 49 3.21 -6.28 0.42
CA ALA A 49 2.40 -7.49 0.35
C ALA A 49 1.41 -7.45 -0.84
N PHE A 50 0.86 -6.28 -1.19
CA PHE A 50 -0.05 -6.11 -2.33
C PHE A 50 0.65 -6.35 -3.68
N VAL A 51 1.86 -5.83 -3.86
CA VAL A 51 2.68 -6.07 -5.05
C VAL A 51 3.08 -7.56 -5.15
N MET A 52 3.46 -8.17 -4.02
CA MET A 52 3.80 -9.59 -3.97
C MET A 52 2.64 -10.51 -4.35
N ILE A 53 1.38 -10.16 -4.04
CA ILE A 53 0.20 -10.90 -4.55
C ILE A 53 0.24 -10.93 -6.09
N THR A 54 0.53 -9.80 -6.73
CA THR A 54 0.60 -9.74 -8.19
C THR A 54 1.73 -10.62 -8.74
N GLY A 55 2.93 -10.51 -8.18
CA GLY A 55 4.08 -11.33 -8.58
C GLY A 55 3.80 -12.83 -8.45
N TYR A 56 3.22 -13.24 -7.31
CA TYR A 56 2.93 -14.65 -7.04
C TYR A 56 1.93 -15.28 -8.03
N PHE A 57 0.89 -14.54 -8.43
CA PHE A 57 -0.14 -15.08 -9.33
C PHE A 57 0.17 -14.82 -10.80
N MET A 58 0.90 -13.76 -11.13
CA MET A 58 1.15 -13.40 -12.52
C MET A 58 2.43 -14.02 -13.10
N CYS A 59 3.37 -14.49 -12.29
CA CYS A 59 4.59 -15.14 -12.78
C CYS A 59 4.34 -16.45 -13.55
N THR A 60 3.19 -17.09 -13.34
CA THR A 60 2.76 -18.30 -14.08
C THR A 60 1.56 -18.01 -15.00
N SER A 61 1.25 -16.75 -15.27
CA SER A 61 0.07 -16.33 -16.02
C SER A 61 0.43 -15.31 -17.10
N GLN A 62 -0.16 -15.44 -18.27
CA GLN A 62 0.04 -14.46 -19.34
C GLN A 62 -0.71 -13.15 -19.06
N LEU A 63 -0.04 -12.03 -19.35
CA LEU A 63 -0.67 -10.72 -19.40
C LEU A 63 -1.45 -10.58 -20.71
N THR A 64 -2.76 -10.72 -20.63
CA THR A 64 -3.63 -10.54 -21.80
C THR A 64 -4.02 -9.06 -21.96
N ARG A 65 -4.30 -8.66 -23.22
CA ARG A 65 -4.83 -7.33 -23.53
C ARG A 65 -6.06 -6.99 -22.66
N ARG A 66 -6.94 -7.97 -22.41
CA ARG A 66 -8.14 -7.80 -21.58
C ARG A 66 -7.78 -7.45 -20.11
N LYS A 67 -6.78 -8.10 -19.51
CA LYS A 67 -6.32 -7.81 -18.15
C LYS A 67 -5.76 -6.39 -18.06
N MET A 68 -4.98 -5.98 -19.04
CA MET A 68 -4.39 -4.65 -19.10
C MET A 68 -5.45 -3.56 -19.27
N LEU A 69 -6.35 -3.72 -20.24
CA LEU A 69 -7.44 -2.77 -20.48
C LEU A 69 -8.38 -2.66 -19.27
N LYS A 70 -8.62 -3.76 -18.55
CA LYS A 70 -9.40 -3.72 -17.31
C LYS A 70 -8.71 -2.89 -16.24
N LEU A 71 -7.39 -3.03 -16.06
CA LEU A 71 -6.62 -2.28 -15.06
C LEU A 71 -6.60 -0.79 -15.39
N LEU A 72 -6.19 -0.43 -16.61
CA LEU A 72 -6.15 0.96 -17.09
C LEU A 72 -7.54 1.59 -17.13
N GLY A 73 -8.55 0.86 -17.61
CA GLY A 73 -9.93 1.33 -17.63
C GLY A 73 -10.49 1.60 -16.24
N THR A 74 -10.11 0.80 -15.22
CA THR A 74 -10.47 1.10 -13.83
C THR A 74 -9.82 2.38 -13.34
N PHE A 75 -8.52 2.58 -13.64
CA PHE A 75 -7.80 3.80 -13.30
C PHE A 75 -8.47 5.04 -13.93
N TYR A 76 -8.57 5.08 -15.26
CA TYR A 76 -9.12 6.23 -15.96
C TYR A 76 -10.59 6.51 -15.64
N PHE A 77 -11.39 5.48 -15.39
CA PHE A 77 -12.77 5.67 -14.95
C PHE A 77 -12.84 6.48 -13.66
N TRP A 78 -12.07 6.08 -12.64
CA TRP A 78 -12.11 6.78 -11.35
C TRP A 78 -11.45 8.14 -11.41
N GLU A 79 -10.35 8.28 -12.11
CA GLU A 79 -9.69 9.58 -12.31
C GLU A 79 -10.65 10.57 -12.97
N ILE A 80 -11.19 10.22 -14.15
CA ILE A 80 -12.13 11.08 -14.87
C ILE A 80 -13.38 11.39 -14.06
N THR A 81 -13.96 10.38 -13.38
CA THR A 81 -15.19 10.57 -12.61
C THR A 81 -14.95 11.52 -11.44
N CYS A 82 -13.88 11.32 -10.68
CA CYS A 82 -13.55 12.21 -9.56
C CYS A 82 -13.23 13.62 -10.05
N ASP A 83 -12.39 13.77 -11.06
CA ASP A 83 -11.99 15.06 -11.58
C ASP A 83 -13.16 15.87 -12.13
N LEU A 84 -14.06 15.26 -12.90
CA LEU A 84 -15.28 15.93 -13.37
C LEU A 84 -16.14 16.42 -12.21
N LEU A 85 -16.36 15.60 -11.18
CA LEU A 85 -17.13 15.99 -10.01
C LEU A 85 -16.51 17.22 -9.30
N PHE A 86 -15.17 17.24 -9.18
CA PHE A 86 -14.47 18.37 -8.53
C PHE A 86 -14.42 19.62 -9.41
N ILE A 87 -14.34 19.48 -10.75
CA ILE A 87 -14.45 20.62 -11.68
C ILE A 87 -15.86 21.25 -11.55
N PHE A 88 -16.92 20.43 -11.61
CA PHE A 88 -18.30 20.93 -11.45
C PHE A 88 -18.54 21.56 -10.08
N ALA A 89 -17.87 21.08 -9.03
CA ALA A 89 -17.93 21.67 -7.70
C ALA A 89 -17.04 22.94 -7.54
N GLY A 90 -16.33 23.38 -8.58
CA GLY A 90 -15.41 24.52 -8.53
C GLY A 90 -14.18 24.32 -7.63
N ARG A 91 -13.82 23.06 -7.35
CA ARG A 91 -12.72 22.69 -6.45
C ARG A 91 -11.46 22.20 -7.15
N MET A 92 -11.48 22.10 -8.47
CA MET A 92 -10.39 21.62 -9.31
C MET A 92 -10.37 22.40 -10.63
N SER A 93 -9.19 22.72 -11.11
CA SER A 93 -9.00 23.35 -12.42
C SER A 93 -8.91 22.30 -13.53
N ILE A 94 -9.18 22.72 -14.78
CA ILE A 94 -9.01 21.86 -15.97
C ILE A 94 -7.54 21.39 -16.11
N ASN A 95 -6.58 22.24 -15.75
CA ASN A 95 -5.16 21.88 -15.81
C ASN A 95 -4.82 20.73 -14.83
N GLU A 96 -5.38 20.76 -13.62
CA GLU A 96 -5.21 19.67 -12.65
C GLU A 96 -5.80 18.36 -13.18
N CYS A 97 -6.96 18.41 -13.83
CA CYS A 97 -7.57 17.23 -14.47
C CYS A 97 -6.67 16.67 -15.59
N VAL A 98 -6.15 17.52 -16.48
CA VAL A 98 -5.21 17.08 -17.53
C VAL A 98 -3.97 16.44 -16.93
N MET A 99 -3.41 17.00 -15.88
CA MET A 99 -2.27 16.41 -15.16
C MET A 99 -2.62 15.09 -14.48
N GLY A 100 -3.83 14.94 -13.96
CA GLY A 100 -4.36 13.68 -13.44
C GLY A 100 -4.45 12.59 -14.50
N LEU A 101 -4.95 12.90 -15.68
CA LEU A 101 -4.99 11.97 -16.82
C LEU A 101 -3.60 11.51 -17.27
N LEU A 102 -2.60 12.39 -17.15
CA LEU A 102 -1.20 12.08 -17.47
C LEU A 102 -0.45 11.41 -16.29
N TYR A 103 -1.06 11.31 -15.13
CA TYR A 103 -0.44 10.76 -13.90
C TYR A 103 0.26 9.40 -14.09
N PRO A 104 -0.30 8.42 -14.84
CA PRO A 104 0.37 7.15 -15.05
C PRO A 104 1.73 7.25 -15.73
N ILE A 105 2.01 8.38 -16.43
CA ILE A 105 3.26 8.62 -17.13
C ILE A 105 4.14 9.60 -16.33
N THR A 106 3.58 10.71 -15.89
CA THR A 106 4.32 11.79 -15.22
C THR A 106 4.75 11.47 -13.80
N SER A 107 4.08 10.51 -13.17
CA SER A 107 4.29 10.12 -11.77
C SER A 107 4.91 8.74 -11.59
N ILE A 108 5.50 8.18 -12.64
CA ILE A 108 6.35 6.98 -12.51
C ILE A 108 7.48 7.30 -11.52
N ASN A 109 7.72 6.39 -10.56
CA ASN A 109 8.63 6.56 -9.41
C ASN A 109 8.24 7.64 -8.38
N LYS A 110 7.07 8.25 -8.49
CA LYS A 110 6.60 9.29 -7.55
C LYS A 110 5.32 8.92 -6.80
N GLY A 111 4.76 7.76 -7.10
CA GLY A 111 3.52 7.30 -6.47
C GLY A 111 3.17 5.86 -6.82
N PHE A 112 2.51 5.18 -5.89
CA PHE A 112 2.18 3.76 -5.99
C PHE A 112 1.47 3.41 -7.30
N THR A 113 0.38 4.11 -7.62
CA THR A 113 -0.49 3.70 -8.75
C THR A 113 0.26 3.76 -10.09
N ALA A 114 0.97 4.85 -10.37
CA ALA A 114 1.72 5.00 -11.63
C ALA A 114 2.84 3.96 -11.75
N SER A 115 3.60 3.78 -10.67
CA SER A 115 4.71 2.81 -10.63
C SER A 115 4.21 1.36 -10.72
N PHE A 116 3.07 1.06 -10.10
CA PHE A 116 2.42 -0.25 -10.19
C PHE A 116 1.89 -0.53 -11.59
N LEU A 117 1.24 0.44 -12.24
CA LEU A 117 0.76 0.31 -13.62
C LEU A 117 1.93 0.07 -14.57
N PHE A 118 3.03 0.80 -14.40
CA PHE A 118 4.23 0.62 -15.21
C PHE A 118 4.87 -0.76 -14.97
N MET A 119 5.05 -1.17 -13.72
CA MET A 119 5.53 -2.53 -13.38
C MET A 119 4.61 -3.61 -13.99
N TYR A 120 3.29 -3.38 -14.01
CA TYR A 120 2.34 -4.34 -14.59
C TYR A 120 2.53 -4.52 -16.09
N LEU A 121 2.94 -3.46 -16.82
CA LEU A 121 3.31 -3.55 -18.24
C LEU A 121 4.59 -4.35 -18.47
N LEU A 122 5.51 -4.38 -17.50
CA LEU A 122 6.76 -5.13 -17.58
C LEU A 122 6.58 -6.63 -17.32
N ILE A 123 5.39 -7.10 -16.92
CA ILE A 123 5.16 -8.52 -16.57
C ILE A 123 5.63 -9.51 -17.66
N PRO A 124 5.35 -9.31 -18.97
CA PRO A 124 5.83 -10.25 -19.97
C PRO A 124 7.35 -10.38 -20.02
N LEU A 125 8.07 -9.25 -19.87
CA LEU A 125 9.53 -9.22 -19.85
C LEU A 125 10.08 -9.88 -18.59
N MET A 126 9.47 -9.58 -17.43
CA MET A 126 9.85 -10.22 -16.17
C MET A 126 9.63 -11.72 -16.19
N ASN A 127 8.52 -12.19 -16.76
CA ASN A 127 8.25 -13.63 -16.86
C ASN A 127 9.26 -14.31 -17.79
N GLY A 128 9.58 -13.72 -18.94
CA GLY A 128 10.63 -14.24 -19.84
C GLY A 128 12.01 -14.32 -19.15
N MET A 129 12.35 -13.29 -18.36
CA MET A 129 13.58 -13.33 -17.56
C MET A 129 13.55 -14.43 -16.49
N ILE A 130 12.43 -14.59 -15.77
CA ILE A 130 12.25 -15.60 -14.72
C ILE A 130 12.37 -17.00 -15.32
N GLU A 131 11.80 -17.26 -16.49
CA GLU A 131 11.90 -18.54 -17.20
C GLU A 131 13.33 -18.87 -17.65
N ALA A 132 14.14 -17.85 -17.97
CA ALA A 132 15.53 -18.02 -18.39
C ALA A 132 16.52 -18.23 -17.23
N LEU A 133 16.13 -17.90 -15.99
CA LEU A 133 17.01 -17.96 -14.82
C LEU A 133 16.84 -19.29 -14.05
N ASP A 134 17.96 -19.92 -13.72
CA ASP A 134 17.97 -21.03 -12.77
C ASP A 134 17.76 -20.55 -11.33
N LYS A 135 17.42 -21.49 -10.43
CA LYS A 135 17.15 -21.20 -9.01
C LYS A 135 18.30 -20.46 -8.32
N CYS A 136 19.55 -20.86 -8.61
CA CYS A 136 20.73 -20.30 -7.95
C CYS A 136 20.97 -18.86 -8.39
N THR A 137 20.91 -18.59 -9.69
CA THR A 137 21.08 -17.26 -10.28
C THR A 137 19.97 -16.31 -9.82
N MET A 138 18.71 -16.78 -9.81
CA MET A 138 17.59 -16.01 -9.31
C MET A 138 17.75 -15.65 -7.82
N LYS A 139 18.22 -16.60 -6.98
CA LYS A 139 18.53 -16.35 -5.57
C LYS A 139 19.64 -15.29 -5.42
N ARG A 140 20.73 -15.38 -6.20
CA ARG A 140 21.83 -14.40 -6.17
C ARG A 140 21.34 -13.00 -6.56
N LEU A 141 20.52 -12.90 -7.60
CA LEU A 141 19.89 -11.65 -8.01
C LEU A 141 19.04 -11.04 -6.89
N LEU A 142 18.20 -11.85 -6.24
CA LEU A 142 17.36 -11.39 -5.14
C LEU A 142 18.17 -10.91 -3.93
N VAL A 143 19.26 -11.61 -3.58
CA VAL A 143 20.16 -11.19 -2.48
C VAL A 143 20.83 -9.86 -2.81
N LEU A 144 21.34 -9.69 -4.04
CA LEU A 144 21.94 -8.44 -4.48
C LEU A 144 20.93 -7.28 -4.46
N LEU A 145 19.74 -7.48 -5.02
CA LEU A 145 18.69 -6.45 -5.03
C LEU A 145 18.20 -6.11 -3.62
N ALA A 146 18.07 -7.10 -2.73
CA ALA A 146 17.74 -6.88 -1.33
C ALA A 146 18.83 -6.08 -0.62
N PHE A 147 20.10 -6.38 -0.85
CA PHE A 147 21.21 -5.59 -0.30
C PHE A 147 21.13 -4.14 -0.77
N VAL A 148 20.99 -3.91 -2.07
CA VAL A 148 20.95 -2.56 -2.64
C VAL A 148 19.71 -1.80 -2.18
N PHE A 149 18.51 -2.34 -2.37
CA PHE A 149 17.27 -1.62 -2.07
C PHE A 149 16.99 -1.52 -0.56
N VAL A 150 17.21 -2.60 0.20
CA VAL A 150 16.84 -2.64 1.62
C VAL A 150 17.99 -2.16 2.50
N VAL A 151 19.18 -2.77 2.41
CA VAL A 151 20.28 -2.45 3.31
C VAL A 151 20.84 -1.08 3.00
N VAL A 152 21.29 -0.84 1.76
CA VAL A 152 21.81 0.47 1.35
C VAL A 152 20.72 1.52 1.45
N GLY A 153 19.50 1.25 0.95
CA GLY A 153 18.37 2.18 1.02
C GLY A 153 17.92 2.54 2.43
N THR A 154 18.20 1.69 3.45
CA THR A 154 17.86 1.99 4.85
C THR A 154 18.99 2.69 5.59
N PHE A 155 20.22 2.23 5.42
CA PHE A 155 21.34 2.63 6.30
C PHE A 155 22.30 3.62 5.68
N VAL A 156 22.24 3.87 4.36
CA VAL A 156 23.07 4.87 3.69
C VAL A 156 22.23 6.12 3.44
N PRO A 157 22.43 7.20 4.20
CA PRO A 157 21.74 8.47 3.98
C PRO A 157 22.04 9.00 2.56
N SER A 158 21.06 9.64 1.95
CA SER A 158 21.19 10.25 0.60
C SER A 158 21.45 9.26 -0.56
N SER A 159 21.27 7.96 -0.34
CA SER A 159 21.37 7.01 -1.46
C SER A 159 20.24 7.25 -2.45
N ALA A 160 20.57 7.68 -3.68
CA ALA A 160 19.63 7.82 -4.79
C ALA A 160 19.18 6.47 -5.37
N VAL A 161 19.32 5.38 -4.61
CA VAL A 161 19.10 4.01 -5.08
C VAL A 161 17.63 3.65 -5.17
N PHE A 162 16.72 4.39 -4.50
CA PHE A 162 15.32 4.06 -4.48
C PHE A 162 14.61 4.43 -5.78
N SER A 163 14.07 3.41 -6.45
CA SER A 163 13.12 3.53 -7.55
C SER A 163 11.88 2.71 -7.18
N GLU A 164 10.71 3.30 -7.15
CA GLU A 164 9.48 2.56 -6.85
C GLU A 164 9.24 1.44 -7.86
N VAL A 165 9.48 1.69 -9.14
CA VAL A 165 9.34 0.67 -10.19
C VAL A 165 10.35 -0.46 -9.97
N GLY A 166 11.63 -0.12 -9.75
CA GLY A 166 12.68 -1.11 -9.46
C GLY A 166 12.37 -1.93 -8.22
N TRP A 167 11.83 -1.28 -7.18
CA TRP A 167 11.38 -1.94 -5.97
C TRP A 167 10.22 -2.91 -6.22
N TYR A 168 9.21 -2.51 -7.01
CA TYR A 168 8.08 -3.40 -7.34
C TYR A 168 8.49 -4.55 -8.25
N VAL A 169 9.43 -4.33 -9.16
CA VAL A 169 10.06 -5.41 -9.95
C VAL A 169 10.77 -6.40 -9.02
N PHE A 170 11.55 -5.92 -8.06
CA PHE A 170 12.19 -6.78 -7.05
C PHE A 170 11.16 -7.61 -6.26
N LEU A 171 10.09 -6.99 -5.74
CA LEU A 171 9.03 -7.68 -5.01
C LEU A 171 8.29 -8.71 -5.89
N TYR A 172 8.11 -8.39 -7.17
CA TYR A 172 7.53 -9.32 -8.14
C TYR A 172 8.40 -10.56 -8.31
N ILE A 173 9.71 -10.37 -8.53
CA ILE A 173 10.67 -11.48 -8.69
C ILE A 173 10.77 -12.29 -7.38
N LEU A 174 10.76 -11.63 -6.22
CA LEU A 174 10.76 -12.30 -4.92
C LEU A 174 9.52 -13.18 -4.73
N ALA A 175 8.34 -12.66 -5.07
CA ALA A 175 7.10 -13.42 -4.98
C ALA A 175 7.06 -14.58 -5.99
N ALA A 176 7.58 -14.37 -7.19
CA ALA A 176 7.77 -15.44 -8.20
C ALA A 176 8.73 -16.53 -7.70
N TYR A 177 9.85 -16.15 -7.08
CA TYR A 177 10.78 -17.10 -6.48
C TYR A 177 10.10 -17.94 -5.39
N ILE A 178 9.32 -17.32 -4.51
CA ILE A 178 8.54 -18.03 -3.48
C ILE A 178 7.53 -19.00 -4.11
N ARG A 179 6.92 -18.63 -5.24
CA ARG A 179 5.98 -19.48 -5.98
C ARG A 179 6.64 -20.70 -6.62
N LEU A 180 7.77 -20.48 -7.27
CA LEU A 180 8.46 -21.51 -8.06
C LEU A 180 9.34 -22.41 -7.19
N TYR A 181 9.91 -21.86 -6.11
CA TYR A 181 10.84 -22.52 -5.20
C TYR A 181 10.43 -22.30 -3.74
N PRO A 182 9.25 -22.80 -3.32
CA PRO A 182 8.74 -22.54 -1.99
C PRO A 182 9.72 -23.01 -0.91
N PRO A 183 10.13 -22.13 0.02
CA PRO A 183 11.00 -22.54 1.11
C PRO A 183 10.23 -23.45 2.07
N GLU A 184 10.86 -24.51 2.55
CA GLU A 184 10.24 -25.50 3.46
C GLU A 184 9.61 -24.83 4.71
N TRP A 185 10.29 -23.84 5.30
CA TRP A 185 9.76 -23.09 6.44
C TRP A 185 8.57 -22.20 6.07
N GLY A 186 8.54 -21.70 4.82
CA GLY A 186 7.49 -20.87 4.29
C GLY A 186 6.18 -21.62 3.98
N ALA A 187 6.21 -22.95 3.94
CA ALA A 187 5.03 -23.80 3.78
C ALA A 187 4.35 -24.16 5.12
N SER A 188 4.92 -23.75 6.26
CA SER A 188 4.37 -24.02 7.59
C SER A 188 3.60 -22.83 8.14
N TYR A 189 2.31 -23.01 8.45
CA TYR A 189 1.47 -21.99 9.09
C TYR A 189 2.11 -21.47 10.38
N SER A 190 2.54 -22.34 11.29
CA SER A 190 3.10 -21.92 12.58
C SER A 190 4.38 -21.11 12.41
N ARG A 191 5.28 -21.52 11.52
CA ARG A 191 6.55 -20.81 11.28
C ARG A 191 6.31 -19.44 10.65
N THR A 192 5.39 -19.34 9.68
CA THR A 192 5.06 -18.07 9.05
C THR A 192 4.25 -17.15 9.99
N ALA A 193 3.41 -17.71 10.87
CA ALA A 193 2.73 -16.94 11.91
C ALA A 193 3.74 -16.35 12.93
N ILE A 194 4.70 -17.16 13.39
CA ILE A 194 5.78 -16.67 14.28
C ILE A 194 6.59 -15.57 13.57
N ALA A 195 7.01 -15.79 12.33
CA ALA A 195 7.76 -14.78 11.56
C ALA A 195 6.97 -13.47 11.41
N PHE A 196 5.67 -13.56 11.15
CA PHE A 196 4.78 -12.40 11.04
C PHE A 196 4.66 -11.66 12.37
N VAL A 197 4.43 -12.37 13.49
CA VAL A 197 4.37 -11.76 14.82
C VAL A 197 5.71 -11.11 15.18
N CYS A 198 6.84 -11.78 14.94
CA CYS A 198 8.16 -11.20 15.15
C CYS A 198 8.38 -9.94 14.30
N GLY A 199 7.93 -9.94 13.03
CA GLY A 199 7.99 -8.78 12.15
C GLY A 199 7.15 -7.60 12.69
N ILE A 200 5.94 -7.87 13.21
CA ILE A 200 5.11 -6.86 13.88
C ILE A 200 5.81 -6.30 15.11
N VAL A 201 6.28 -7.17 16.00
CA VAL A 201 6.94 -6.76 17.25
C VAL A 201 8.19 -5.92 16.97
N ALA A 202 9.04 -6.36 16.04
CA ALA A 202 10.23 -5.61 15.65
C ALA A 202 9.88 -4.23 15.07
N SER A 203 8.83 -4.15 14.25
CA SER A 203 8.35 -2.89 13.68
C SER A 203 7.82 -1.94 14.75
N VAL A 204 6.98 -2.43 15.66
CA VAL A 204 6.46 -1.64 16.80
C VAL A 204 7.61 -1.17 17.68
N PHE A 205 8.55 -2.04 18.01
CA PHE A 205 9.71 -1.72 18.82
C PHE A 205 10.58 -0.62 18.19
N SER A 206 10.81 -0.69 16.87
CA SER A 206 11.54 0.34 16.15
C SER A 206 10.86 1.72 16.21
N ILE A 207 9.53 1.75 16.08
CA ILE A 207 8.73 2.99 16.20
C ILE A 207 8.85 3.57 17.63
N VAL A 208 8.66 2.72 18.65
CA VAL A 208 8.71 3.16 20.05
C VAL A 208 10.09 3.75 20.39
N ILE A 209 11.17 3.09 19.97
CA ILE A 209 12.53 3.61 20.17
C ILE A 209 12.70 4.96 19.50
N LEU A 210 12.29 5.10 18.23
CA LEU A 210 12.46 6.35 17.50
C LEU A 210 11.58 7.48 18.05
N LEU A 211 10.39 7.17 18.57
CA LEU A 211 9.55 8.13 19.29
C LEU A 211 10.20 8.58 20.59
N LEU A 212 10.75 7.66 21.40
CA LEU A 212 11.47 7.98 22.65
C LEU A 212 12.70 8.84 22.39
N LEU A 213 13.45 8.53 21.34
CA LEU A 213 14.58 9.37 20.92
C LEU A 213 14.10 10.74 20.45
N GLY A 214 13.02 10.77 19.69
CA GLY A 214 12.37 12.00 19.22
C GLY A 214 11.92 12.89 20.37
N ALA A 215 11.34 12.30 21.42
CA ALA A 215 10.92 13.01 22.62
C ALA A 215 12.10 13.69 23.36
N ARG A 216 13.27 13.02 23.39
CA ARG A 216 14.48 13.57 24.02
C ARG A 216 15.17 14.64 23.17
N LEU A 217 15.07 14.53 21.84
CA LEU A 217 15.82 15.35 20.89
C LEU A 217 14.96 16.42 20.20
N GLY A 218 13.67 16.53 20.57
CA GLY A 218 12.74 17.49 19.96
C GLY A 218 12.45 17.21 18.47
N TRP A 219 12.53 15.95 18.02
CA TRP A 219 12.32 15.63 16.62
C TRP A 219 10.83 15.66 16.22
N PRO A 220 10.53 16.00 14.94
CA PRO A 220 9.20 15.76 14.40
C PRO A 220 8.78 14.29 14.54
N VAL A 221 7.52 14.04 14.89
CA VAL A 221 6.98 12.69 15.13
C VAL A 221 7.07 11.82 13.87
N THR A 222 7.05 12.43 12.68
CA THR A 222 7.26 11.75 11.40
C THR A 222 8.56 10.96 11.31
N ARG A 223 9.62 11.37 12.07
CA ARG A 223 10.89 10.62 12.14
C ARG A 223 10.75 9.23 12.78
N ALA A 224 9.71 9.00 13.57
CA ALA A 224 9.42 7.67 14.11
C ALA A 224 9.21 6.63 12.99
N TYR A 225 8.75 7.07 11.83
CA TYR A 225 8.56 6.19 10.66
C TYR A 225 9.85 5.88 9.89
N TYR A 226 11.03 6.34 10.28
CA TYR A 226 12.25 6.22 9.49
C TYR A 226 12.48 4.82 8.88
N LEU A 227 12.28 3.75 9.66
CA LEU A 227 12.45 2.37 9.20
C LEU A 227 11.22 1.81 8.43
N MET A 228 10.15 2.60 8.28
CA MET A 228 8.91 2.24 7.61
C MET A 228 8.39 3.33 6.66
N ILE A 229 9.10 4.46 6.51
CA ILE A 229 8.62 5.63 5.76
C ILE A 229 8.45 5.34 4.26
N ASP A 230 9.31 4.47 3.72
CA ASP A 230 9.25 3.99 2.34
C ASP A 230 9.13 2.47 2.30
N SER A 231 8.59 1.96 1.20
CA SER A 231 8.31 0.52 1.06
C SER A 231 9.57 -0.36 1.05
N ASN A 232 10.73 0.19 0.65
CA ASN A 232 12.02 -0.50 0.67
C ASN A 232 12.73 -0.48 2.03
N LYS A 233 12.24 0.29 3.01
CA LYS A 233 12.87 0.34 4.34
C LYS A 233 12.73 -1.01 5.05
N LEU A 234 13.76 -1.31 5.86
CA LEU A 234 13.95 -2.64 6.46
C LEU A 234 12.69 -3.19 7.15
N MET A 235 12.04 -2.40 8.02
CA MET A 235 10.87 -2.90 8.76
C MET A 235 9.63 -3.00 7.87
N ALA A 236 9.45 -2.08 6.91
CA ALA A 236 8.38 -2.18 5.92
C ALA A 236 8.53 -3.42 5.03
N PHE A 237 9.76 -3.75 4.64
CA PHE A 237 10.06 -4.96 3.88
C PHE A 237 9.79 -6.23 4.69
N ILE A 238 10.36 -6.34 5.90
CA ILE A 238 10.17 -7.51 6.78
C ILE A 238 8.69 -7.73 7.08
N ALA A 239 7.97 -6.68 7.51
CA ALA A 239 6.54 -6.77 7.83
C ALA A 239 5.71 -7.16 6.60
N GLY A 240 6.01 -6.59 5.42
CA GLY A 240 5.30 -6.91 4.18
C GLY A 240 5.51 -8.36 3.72
N VAL A 241 6.76 -8.84 3.72
CA VAL A 241 7.10 -10.22 3.31
C VAL A 241 6.54 -11.24 4.28
N THR A 242 6.69 -11.02 5.60
CA THR A 242 6.17 -11.96 6.60
C THR A 242 4.64 -11.98 6.64
N CYS A 243 3.98 -10.83 6.45
CA CYS A 243 2.54 -10.75 6.25
C CYS A 243 2.09 -11.56 5.02
N PHE A 244 2.78 -11.39 3.88
CA PHE A 244 2.47 -12.14 2.66
C PHE A 244 2.61 -13.65 2.87
N LEU A 245 3.72 -14.13 3.45
CA LEU A 245 3.96 -15.55 3.74
C LEU A 245 2.94 -16.13 4.73
N PHE A 246 2.58 -15.39 5.76
CA PHE A 246 1.54 -15.79 6.69
C PHE A 246 0.21 -16.02 5.97
N PHE A 247 -0.26 -15.05 5.19
CA PHE A 247 -1.53 -15.17 4.48
C PHE A 247 -1.54 -16.24 3.37
N LEU A 248 -0.39 -16.62 2.82
CA LEU A 248 -0.31 -17.78 1.91
C LEU A 248 -0.67 -19.09 2.60
N ASN A 249 -0.42 -19.20 3.91
CA ASN A 249 -0.66 -20.41 4.70
C ASN A 249 -1.98 -20.36 5.50
N VAL A 250 -2.70 -19.24 5.46
CA VAL A 250 -4.02 -19.15 6.10
C VAL A 250 -5.05 -19.86 5.23
N ASN A 251 -5.59 -20.95 5.73
CA ASN A 251 -6.62 -21.71 5.04
C ASN A 251 -8.02 -21.10 5.30
N VAL A 252 -8.47 -20.26 4.38
CA VAL A 252 -9.80 -19.68 4.43
C VAL A 252 -10.68 -20.35 3.38
N LYS A 253 -11.83 -20.87 3.78
CA LYS A 253 -12.81 -21.41 2.83
C LYS A 253 -13.19 -20.33 1.82
N SER A 254 -13.22 -20.72 0.53
CA SER A 254 -13.64 -19.80 -0.53
C SER A 254 -15.07 -19.30 -0.29
N SER A 255 -15.21 -17.97 -0.26
CA SER A 255 -16.50 -17.29 -0.08
C SER A 255 -16.71 -16.32 -1.24
N ARG A 256 -17.89 -16.42 -1.89
CA ARG A 256 -18.28 -15.50 -2.97
C ARG A 256 -18.28 -14.04 -2.48
N GLY A 257 -18.78 -13.79 -1.28
CA GLY A 257 -18.80 -12.45 -0.68
C GLY A 257 -17.40 -11.89 -0.44
N ILE A 258 -16.49 -12.68 0.16
CA ILE A 258 -15.10 -12.25 0.38
C ILE A 258 -14.38 -11.97 -0.94
N ASN A 259 -14.57 -12.83 -1.95
CA ASN A 259 -13.95 -12.64 -3.26
C ASN A 259 -14.51 -11.40 -3.98
N LEU A 260 -15.82 -11.13 -3.86
CA LEU A 260 -16.46 -9.94 -4.40
C LEU A 260 -15.85 -8.68 -3.79
N VAL A 261 -15.82 -8.57 -2.46
CA VAL A 261 -15.22 -7.42 -1.76
C VAL A 261 -13.72 -7.31 -2.06
N ALA A 262 -12.98 -8.43 -2.10
CA ALA A 262 -11.56 -8.40 -2.46
C ALA A 262 -11.31 -7.91 -3.90
N SER A 263 -12.28 -8.06 -4.82
CA SER A 263 -12.16 -7.55 -6.19
C SER A 263 -12.28 -6.03 -6.29
N SER A 264 -12.88 -5.36 -5.30
CA SER A 264 -13.04 -3.90 -5.27
C SER A 264 -11.80 -3.17 -4.76
N THR A 265 -10.85 -3.84 -4.12
CA THR A 265 -9.76 -3.19 -3.37
C THR A 265 -8.90 -2.21 -4.20
N PHE A 266 -8.65 -2.50 -5.48
CA PHE A 266 -7.92 -1.55 -6.33
C PHE A 266 -8.74 -0.28 -6.60
N GLY A 267 -10.03 -0.40 -6.88
CA GLY A 267 -10.94 0.74 -7.01
C GLY A 267 -11.04 1.55 -5.71
N VAL A 268 -11.12 0.88 -4.55
CA VAL A 268 -11.07 1.55 -3.25
C VAL A 268 -9.84 2.44 -3.12
N LEU A 269 -8.65 1.93 -3.50
CA LEU A 269 -7.42 2.73 -3.49
C LEU A 269 -7.56 3.98 -4.37
N LEU A 270 -8.03 3.81 -5.60
CA LEU A 270 -8.15 4.90 -6.57
C LEU A 270 -9.13 5.98 -6.10
N ILE A 271 -10.26 5.57 -5.49
CA ILE A 271 -11.30 6.49 -5.04
C ILE A 271 -10.80 7.34 -3.86
N HIS A 272 -10.21 6.73 -2.80
CA HIS A 272 -9.90 7.50 -1.59
C HIS A 272 -8.54 8.19 -1.61
N SER A 273 -7.66 7.87 -2.55
CA SER A 273 -6.30 8.42 -2.57
C SER A 273 -5.87 8.98 -3.94
N GLY A 274 -6.78 9.03 -4.92
CA GLY A 274 -6.47 9.43 -6.29
C GLY A 274 -5.89 10.84 -6.39
N SER A 275 -6.65 11.86 -6.05
CA SER A 275 -6.23 13.25 -6.15
C SER A 275 -6.11 13.95 -4.79
N ASN A 276 -5.40 15.08 -4.75
CA ASN A 276 -5.34 15.92 -3.55
C ASN A 276 -6.70 16.51 -3.18
N ALA A 277 -7.57 16.74 -4.16
CA ALA A 277 -8.93 17.24 -3.94
C ALA A 277 -9.78 16.19 -3.19
N VAL A 278 -9.69 14.92 -3.61
CA VAL A 278 -10.35 13.78 -2.93
C VAL A 278 -9.85 13.64 -1.48
N ARG A 279 -8.52 13.71 -1.28
CA ARG A 279 -7.93 13.58 0.06
C ARG A 279 -8.41 14.69 0.99
N ARG A 280 -8.43 15.96 0.53
CA ARG A 280 -8.96 17.08 1.30
C ARG A 280 -10.44 16.91 1.63
N LEU A 281 -11.25 16.47 0.65
CA LEU A 281 -12.67 16.22 0.88
C LEU A 281 -12.87 15.15 1.97
N ILE A 282 -12.22 13.98 1.84
CA ILE A 282 -12.43 12.85 2.75
C ILE A 282 -11.89 13.18 4.15
N TRP A 283 -10.61 13.54 4.25
CA TRP A 283 -9.92 13.64 5.53
C TRP A 283 -10.11 14.99 6.22
N GLY A 284 -10.26 16.06 5.43
CA GLY A 284 -10.48 17.42 5.95
C GLY A 284 -11.95 17.77 6.12
N ASP A 285 -12.70 17.82 5.00
CA ASP A 285 -14.05 18.36 5.01
C ASP A 285 -15.08 17.42 5.64
N LEU A 286 -15.05 16.11 5.29
CA LEU A 286 -16.04 15.14 5.76
C LEU A 286 -15.70 14.54 7.13
N LEU A 287 -14.46 14.09 7.29
CA LEU A 287 -14.03 13.43 8.53
C LEU A 287 -13.39 14.42 9.51
N ASN A 288 -12.84 15.54 9.07
CA ASN A 288 -12.20 16.54 9.91
C ASN A 288 -11.21 15.94 10.95
N VAL A 289 -10.28 15.12 10.45
CA VAL A 289 -9.40 14.25 11.25
C VAL A 289 -8.53 15.05 12.23
N VAL A 290 -8.01 16.21 11.81
CA VAL A 290 -7.16 17.06 12.66
C VAL A 290 -7.95 17.63 13.85
N ASN A 291 -9.20 18.03 13.64
CA ASN A 291 -10.06 18.49 14.74
C ASN A 291 -10.42 17.35 15.70
N ALA A 292 -10.69 16.15 15.19
CA ALA A 292 -10.88 14.95 16.02
C ALA A 292 -9.68 14.68 16.91
N TRP A 293 -8.46 14.80 16.38
CA TRP A 293 -7.23 14.74 17.18
C TRP A 293 -7.19 15.78 18.30
N GLY A 294 -7.56 17.02 18.03
CA GLY A 294 -7.54 18.12 19.03
C GLY A 294 -8.59 17.98 20.14
N SER A 295 -9.77 17.43 19.81
CA SER A 295 -10.96 17.48 20.69
C SER A 295 -11.28 16.16 21.41
N MET A 296 -10.87 15.00 20.88
CA MET A 296 -11.22 13.69 21.42
C MET A 296 -10.16 13.17 22.39
N ASP A 297 -10.57 12.40 23.39
CA ASP A 297 -9.67 11.59 24.20
C ASP A 297 -9.13 10.37 23.42
N LEU A 298 -8.24 9.57 24.03
CA LEU A 298 -7.64 8.40 23.38
C LEU A 298 -8.67 7.37 22.92
N MET A 299 -9.65 7.03 23.76
CA MET A 299 -10.64 6.00 23.44
C MET A 299 -11.59 6.47 22.33
N GLN A 300 -12.06 7.71 22.44
CA GLN A 300 -12.89 8.34 21.42
C GLN A 300 -12.17 8.40 20.08
N LEU A 301 -10.89 8.82 20.09
CA LEU A 301 -10.07 8.87 18.88
C LEU A 301 -9.85 7.48 18.26
N ALA A 302 -9.59 6.46 19.09
CA ALA A 302 -9.40 5.09 18.60
C ALA A 302 -10.66 4.55 17.92
N LEU A 303 -11.82 4.74 18.55
CA LEU A 303 -13.12 4.35 17.97
C LEU A 303 -13.42 5.14 16.70
N TYR A 304 -13.16 6.44 16.70
CA TYR A 304 -13.30 7.30 15.54
C TYR A 304 -12.42 6.84 14.37
N CYS A 305 -11.14 6.57 14.58
CA CYS A 305 -10.23 6.10 13.55
C CYS A 305 -10.67 4.76 12.95
N CYS A 306 -11.08 3.80 13.79
CA CYS A 306 -11.62 2.52 13.33
C CYS A 306 -12.91 2.70 12.51
N PHE A 307 -13.83 3.53 12.99
CA PHE A 307 -15.07 3.87 12.27
C PHE A 307 -14.78 4.55 10.93
N ALA A 308 -13.90 5.55 10.90
CA ALA A 308 -13.53 6.28 9.69
C ALA A 308 -12.92 5.36 8.62
N VAL A 309 -11.99 4.48 9.02
CA VAL A 309 -11.39 3.48 8.12
C VAL A 309 -12.45 2.52 7.57
N GLY A 310 -13.33 2.01 8.42
CA GLY A 310 -14.43 1.12 8.02
C GLY A 310 -15.40 1.82 7.07
N LEU A 311 -15.80 3.05 7.37
CA LEU A 311 -16.71 3.85 6.55
C LEU A 311 -16.13 4.10 5.15
N VAL A 312 -14.89 4.59 5.06
CA VAL A 312 -14.21 4.85 3.79
C VAL A 312 -14.10 3.55 2.97
N PHE A 313 -13.72 2.44 3.62
CA PHE A 313 -13.62 1.16 2.95
C PHE A 313 -14.96 0.70 2.38
N ILE A 314 -16.04 0.76 3.16
CA ILE A 314 -17.39 0.32 2.76
C ILE A 314 -17.91 1.19 1.61
N VAL A 315 -17.88 2.52 1.76
CA VAL A 315 -18.37 3.45 0.74
C VAL A 315 -17.62 3.27 -0.58
N CYS A 316 -16.28 3.29 -0.55
CA CYS A 316 -15.48 3.09 -1.77
C CYS A 316 -15.67 1.70 -2.38
N SER A 317 -15.84 0.65 -1.56
CA SER A 317 -16.14 -0.71 -2.06
C SER A 317 -17.50 -0.76 -2.75
N CYS A 318 -18.54 -0.16 -2.17
CA CYS A 318 -19.85 -0.09 -2.80
C CYS A 318 -19.79 0.64 -4.15
N MET A 319 -19.13 1.79 -4.21
CA MET A 319 -18.96 2.56 -5.45
C MET A 319 -18.25 1.71 -6.53
N GLU A 320 -17.15 1.04 -6.18
CA GLU A 320 -16.43 0.19 -7.13
C GLU A 320 -17.23 -1.03 -7.57
N LEU A 321 -18.00 -1.65 -6.68
CA LEU A 321 -18.85 -2.79 -7.04
C LEU A 321 -20.00 -2.38 -7.98
N ILE A 322 -20.58 -1.20 -7.76
CA ILE A 322 -21.59 -0.62 -8.70
C ILE A 322 -20.94 -0.44 -10.07
N ARG A 323 -19.76 0.19 -10.16
CA ARG A 323 -19.02 0.32 -11.41
C ARG A 323 -18.81 -1.04 -12.08
N GLN A 324 -18.35 -2.05 -11.33
CA GLN A 324 -18.12 -3.40 -11.89
C GLN A 324 -19.39 -4.02 -12.48
N VAL A 325 -20.55 -3.83 -11.84
CA VAL A 325 -21.83 -4.33 -12.35
C VAL A 325 -22.23 -3.62 -13.64
N LEU A 326 -22.10 -2.30 -13.69
CA LEU A 326 -22.40 -1.48 -14.87
C LEU A 326 -21.53 -1.90 -16.07
N PHE A 327 -20.21 -2.04 -15.87
CA PHE A 327 -19.31 -2.42 -16.94
C PHE A 327 -19.46 -3.88 -17.41
N ARG A 328 -19.89 -4.80 -16.53
CA ARG A 328 -20.23 -6.17 -16.96
C ARG A 328 -21.42 -6.21 -17.90
N ARG A 329 -22.40 -5.32 -17.72
CA ARG A 329 -23.59 -5.23 -18.60
C ARG A 329 -23.26 -4.59 -19.95
N LEU A 330 -22.29 -3.67 -19.98
CA LEU A 330 -21.88 -2.95 -21.19
C LEU A 330 -20.85 -3.73 -22.04
N SER A 331 -20.20 -4.74 -21.48
CA SER A 331 -19.24 -5.61 -22.17
C SER A 331 -19.70 -7.07 -22.02
N PRO A 332 -20.72 -7.51 -22.75
CA PRO A 332 -21.02 -8.93 -22.84
C PRO A 332 -19.81 -9.66 -23.43
N ALA A 333 -19.53 -10.86 -22.93
CA ALA A 333 -18.32 -11.66 -23.08
C ALA A 333 -17.86 -11.87 -24.52
#